data_279babccd4f91e3f9b18e6bb90646eda
#
_entry.id   279babccd4f91e3f9b18e6bb90646eda
#
_cell.length_a   1.000
_cell.length_b   1.000
_cell.length_c   1.000
_cell.angle_alpha   90.00
_cell.angle_beta   90.00
_cell.angle_gamma   90.00
#
_symmetry.space_group_name_H-M   'P 1'
#
loop_
_entity.id
_entity.type
_entity.pdbx_description
1 polymer ?
#
loop_
_entity_poly.entity_id
_entity_poly.type
_entity_poly.pdbx_seq_one_letter_code
_entity_poly.pdbx_strand_id
1 'polypeptide(L)'
;ALHRSGIYQRNTLLIGEGPTAQRYASTVLAQPEAGHHLVGYVAAWMFEPGSTRLGGYDDLESVLAATPVDEAIIALPAHEYIRLDHIICLCEKYGVPLRIIPCYEERISYQIVTSKFEDIQMIGIRDIPLNRLYNAFIKRFFDILISLSALIVLSPLMLVIAIGVRISTRDTIFFAQTRIGKNKKPFKMLKFRSMRTNDEEDSAWSTNEDDRRTFFGALIRKLSIDELPQ
;
A
#
# COMPACT_ATOMS: atom_id res chain seq x y z
N ALA A 1 -0.81 30.39 -12.30
CA ALA A 1 -1.28 31.79 -12.19
C ALA A 1 -2.49 32.06 -13.08
N LEU A 2 -2.61 31.43 -14.26
CA LEU A 2 -3.71 31.63 -15.24
C LEU A 2 -5.04 30.96 -14.80
N HIS A 3 -5.00 29.91 -13.97
CA HIS A 3 -6.21 29.27 -13.44
C HIS A 3 -6.96 30.12 -12.39
N ARG A 4 -6.27 31.05 -11.73
CA ARG A 4 -6.89 31.95 -10.72
C ARG A 4 -7.74 33.08 -11.32
N SER A 5 -7.65 33.31 -12.63
CA SER A 5 -8.36 34.41 -13.30
C SER A 5 -9.67 34.01 -13.98
N GLY A 6 -10.18 32.79 -13.80
CA GLY A 6 -11.47 32.34 -14.37
C GLY A 6 -11.50 32.21 -15.91
N ILE A 7 -10.38 32.41 -16.60
CA ILE A 7 -10.28 32.52 -18.07
C ILE A 7 -10.32 31.15 -18.77
N TYR A 8 -10.12 30.03 -18.01
CA TYR A 8 -10.14 28.69 -18.56
C TYR A 8 -10.97 27.76 -17.66
N GLN A 9 -12.27 27.87 -17.69
CA GLN A 9 -13.18 26.90 -17.10
C GLN A 9 -13.59 25.90 -18.17
N ARG A 10 -13.45 24.59 -17.86
CA ARG A 10 -13.94 23.51 -18.71
C ARG A 10 -15.34 23.11 -18.25
N ASN A 11 -16.28 23.11 -19.17
CA ASN A 11 -17.62 22.60 -18.92
C ASN A 11 -17.58 21.08 -18.77
N THR A 12 -17.76 20.61 -17.56
CA THR A 12 -17.65 19.19 -17.22
C THR A 12 -19.03 18.60 -17.00
N LEU A 13 -19.32 17.50 -17.70
CA LEU A 13 -20.52 16.71 -17.48
C LEU A 13 -20.18 15.51 -16.59
N LEU A 14 -20.91 15.32 -15.51
CA LEU A 14 -20.77 14.15 -14.64
C LEU A 14 -21.76 13.06 -15.10
N ILE A 15 -21.25 11.86 -15.35
CA ILE A 15 -22.06 10.70 -15.76
C ILE A 15 -21.90 9.62 -14.68
N GLY A 16 -22.94 9.38 -13.92
CA GLY A 16 -22.91 8.39 -12.85
C GLY A 16 -23.63 8.87 -11.60
N GLU A 17 -23.62 8.00 -10.61
CA GLU A 17 -24.30 8.17 -9.34
C GLU A 17 -23.54 7.49 -8.19
N GLY A 18 -24.04 7.68 -6.97
CA GLY A 18 -23.45 7.08 -5.79
C GLY A 18 -22.38 7.95 -5.13
N PRO A 19 -21.70 7.41 -4.09
CA PRO A 19 -20.79 8.18 -3.26
C PRO A 19 -19.61 8.79 -4.01
N THR A 20 -19.05 8.08 -5.00
CA THR A 20 -17.93 8.57 -5.84
C THR A 20 -18.35 9.78 -6.68
N ALA A 21 -19.51 9.71 -7.33
CA ALA A 21 -20.05 10.82 -8.12
C ALA A 21 -20.35 12.04 -7.24
N GLN A 22 -20.95 11.81 -6.06
CA GLN A 22 -21.25 12.85 -5.08
C GLN A 22 -19.98 13.53 -4.55
N ARG A 23 -18.96 12.74 -4.23
CA ARG A 23 -17.66 13.25 -3.77
C ARG A 23 -16.99 14.10 -4.85
N TYR A 24 -17.00 13.65 -6.10
CA TYR A 24 -16.45 14.43 -7.22
C TYR A 24 -17.19 15.76 -7.37
N ALA A 25 -18.51 15.74 -7.44
CA ALA A 25 -19.32 16.94 -7.59
C ALA A 25 -19.12 17.93 -6.43
N SER A 26 -19.14 17.47 -5.19
CA SER A 26 -18.88 18.30 -4.01
C SER A 26 -17.46 18.90 -4.03
N THR A 27 -16.46 18.16 -4.50
CA THR A 27 -15.08 18.64 -4.61
C THR A 27 -14.95 19.74 -5.65
N VAL A 28 -15.57 19.57 -6.83
CA VAL A 28 -15.56 20.58 -7.90
C VAL A 28 -16.26 21.85 -7.45
N LEU A 29 -17.42 21.73 -6.77
CA LEU A 29 -18.16 22.89 -6.26
C LEU A 29 -17.43 23.62 -5.13
N ALA A 30 -16.68 22.91 -4.30
CA ALA A 30 -15.88 23.51 -3.23
C ALA A 30 -14.62 24.20 -3.75
N GLN A 31 -14.16 23.87 -4.97
CA GLN A 31 -12.92 24.38 -5.56
C GLN A 31 -13.13 24.93 -6.98
N PRO A 32 -13.88 26.02 -7.16
CA PRO A 32 -14.14 26.62 -8.49
C PRO A 32 -12.86 27.10 -9.18
N GLU A 33 -11.77 27.31 -8.42
CA GLU A 33 -10.46 27.68 -8.93
C GLU A 33 -9.74 26.52 -9.63
N ALA A 34 -10.22 25.27 -9.49
CA ALA A 34 -9.62 24.09 -10.15
C ALA A 34 -9.86 24.09 -11.69
N GLY A 35 -10.63 25.04 -12.20
CA GLY A 35 -10.88 25.21 -13.64
C GLY A 35 -11.92 24.25 -14.20
N HIS A 36 -12.69 23.56 -13.36
CA HIS A 36 -13.82 22.73 -13.76
C HIS A 36 -15.13 23.40 -13.40
N HIS A 37 -16.02 23.53 -14.37
CA HIS A 37 -17.38 24.01 -14.19
C HIS A 37 -18.35 22.86 -14.44
N LEU A 38 -19.03 22.41 -13.40
CA LEU A 38 -19.99 21.31 -13.49
C LEU A 38 -21.30 21.83 -14.13
N VAL A 39 -21.51 21.49 -15.41
CA VAL A 39 -22.70 21.90 -16.18
C VAL A 39 -23.94 21.17 -15.67
N GLY A 40 -23.79 19.92 -15.25
CA GLY A 40 -24.85 19.09 -14.73
C GLY A 40 -24.42 17.64 -14.62
N TYR A 41 -25.38 16.78 -14.31
CA TYR A 41 -25.10 15.34 -14.23
C TYR A 41 -26.19 14.50 -14.91
N VAL A 42 -25.77 13.32 -15.38
CA VAL A 42 -26.62 12.27 -15.94
C VAL A 42 -26.55 11.04 -15.03
N ALA A 43 -27.70 10.62 -14.49
CA ALA A 43 -27.78 9.50 -13.55
C ALA A 43 -29.17 8.86 -13.58
N ALA A 44 -29.28 7.57 -13.19
CA ALA A 44 -30.58 6.92 -13.05
C ALA A 44 -31.44 7.59 -11.98
N TRP A 45 -30.83 7.96 -10.85
CA TRP A 45 -31.53 8.56 -9.72
C TRP A 45 -31.04 10.01 -9.47
N MET A 46 -31.94 10.81 -8.89
CA MET A 46 -31.58 12.14 -8.43
C MET A 46 -30.76 12.03 -7.14
N PHE A 47 -29.58 12.64 -7.11
CA PHE A 47 -28.81 12.86 -5.89
C PHE A 47 -28.52 14.36 -5.79
N GLU A 48 -28.15 14.85 -4.62
CA GLU A 48 -27.92 16.28 -4.38
C GLU A 48 -26.44 16.65 -4.50
N PRO A 49 -25.87 16.77 -5.71
CA PRO A 49 -24.49 17.20 -5.88
C PRO A 49 -24.33 18.72 -5.91
N GLY A 50 -25.42 19.48 -5.66
CA GLY A 50 -25.43 20.95 -5.84
C GLY A 50 -25.45 21.40 -7.30
N SER A 51 -25.73 20.50 -8.26
CA SER A 51 -25.86 20.79 -9.70
C SER A 51 -27.15 20.19 -10.27
N THR A 52 -27.52 20.58 -11.48
CA THR A 52 -28.78 20.20 -12.12
C THR A 52 -28.66 18.80 -12.74
N ARG A 53 -29.65 17.94 -12.50
CA ARG A 53 -29.81 16.69 -13.23
C ARG A 53 -30.31 17.01 -14.66
N LEU A 54 -29.55 16.58 -15.66
CA LEU A 54 -29.88 16.80 -17.09
C LEU A 54 -30.71 15.67 -17.68
N GLY A 55 -30.63 14.46 -17.13
CA GLY A 55 -31.36 13.30 -17.62
C GLY A 55 -30.92 11.99 -16.99
N GLY A 56 -31.49 10.88 -17.47
CA GLY A 56 -31.04 9.52 -17.21
C GLY A 56 -29.94 9.07 -18.19
N TYR A 57 -29.42 7.87 -18.01
CA TYR A 57 -28.39 7.33 -18.94
C TYR A 57 -28.89 7.19 -20.37
N ASP A 58 -30.18 6.93 -20.55
CA ASP A 58 -30.80 6.79 -21.87
C ASP A 58 -30.99 8.15 -22.57
N ASP A 59 -30.97 9.25 -21.81
CA ASP A 59 -31.05 10.63 -22.32
C ASP A 59 -29.67 11.20 -22.68
N LEU A 60 -28.58 10.48 -22.45
CA LEU A 60 -27.20 10.98 -22.60
C LEU A 60 -26.95 11.55 -23.99
N GLU A 61 -27.44 10.92 -25.03
CA GLU A 61 -27.26 11.38 -26.40
C GLU A 61 -27.87 12.77 -26.61
N SER A 62 -29.09 12.98 -26.13
CA SER A 62 -29.77 14.28 -26.23
C SER A 62 -29.07 15.37 -25.37
N VAL A 63 -28.55 15.00 -24.22
CA VAL A 63 -27.78 15.90 -23.36
C VAL A 63 -26.48 16.36 -24.04
N LEU A 64 -25.73 15.41 -24.63
CA LEU A 64 -24.48 15.72 -25.35
C LEU A 64 -24.72 16.60 -26.59
N ALA A 65 -25.86 16.41 -27.25
CA ALA A 65 -26.23 17.20 -28.42
C ALA A 65 -26.67 18.65 -28.06
N ALA A 66 -27.33 18.81 -26.88
CA ALA A 66 -27.92 20.09 -26.49
C ALA A 66 -26.98 20.95 -25.61
N THR A 67 -26.04 20.36 -24.93
CA THR A 67 -25.21 21.04 -23.91
C THR A 67 -23.75 21.13 -24.36
N PRO A 68 -23.10 22.30 -24.29
CA PRO A 68 -21.69 22.43 -24.58
C PRO A 68 -20.87 21.79 -23.46
N VAL A 69 -20.27 20.63 -23.74
CA VAL A 69 -19.47 19.84 -22.82
C VAL A 69 -18.03 19.76 -23.35
N ASP A 70 -17.06 20.20 -22.54
CA ASP A 70 -15.65 20.13 -22.86
C ASP A 70 -15.01 18.82 -22.41
N GLU A 71 -15.55 18.19 -21.37
CA GLU A 71 -15.05 16.94 -20.77
C GLU A 71 -16.18 16.19 -20.04
N ALA A 72 -16.23 14.87 -20.18
CA ALA A 72 -17.13 14.01 -19.44
C ALA A 72 -16.38 13.23 -18.38
N ILE A 73 -16.91 13.21 -17.14
CA ILE A 73 -16.40 12.41 -16.03
C ILE A 73 -17.36 11.28 -15.74
N ILE A 74 -16.88 10.06 -15.88
CA ILE A 74 -17.66 8.85 -15.63
C ILE A 74 -17.38 8.37 -14.21
N ALA A 75 -18.40 8.33 -13.37
CA ALA A 75 -18.35 7.83 -11.99
C ALA A 75 -19.50 6.84 -11.75
N LEU A 76 -19.45 5.71 -12.45
CA LEU A 76 -20.49 4.67 -12.39
C LEU A 76 -20.31 3.77 -11.18
N PRO A 77 -21.40 3.39 -10.49
CA PRO A 77 -21.37 2.30 -9.52
C PRO A 77 -21.14 0.95 -10.24
N ALA A 78 -20.63 -0.04 -9.52
CA ALA A 78 -20.22 -1.32 -10.13
C ALA A 78 -21.31 -2.04 -10.93
N HIS A 79 -22.58 -1.93 -10.51
CA HIS A 79 -23.71 -2.56 -11.19
C HIS A 79 -24.08 -1.88 -12.52
N GLU A 80 -23.69 -0.64 -12.73
CA GLU A 80 -23.94 0.14 -13.96
C GLU A 80 -22.77 0.06 -14.96
N TYR A 81 -21.71 -0.68 -14.65
CA TYR A 81 -20.55 -0.82 -15.56
C TYR A 81 -20.91 -1.48 -16.90
N ILE A 82 -22.01 -2.19 -16.97
CA ILE A 82 -22.52 -2.73 -18.25
C ILE A 82 -22.86 -1.63 -19.27
N ARG A 83 -23.11 -0.41 -18.81
CA ARG A 83 -23.40 0.76 -19.66
C ARG A 83 -22.13 1.49 -20.14
N LEU A 84 -20.98 1.13 -19.59
CA LEU A 84 -19.73 1.87 -19.82
C LEU A 84 -19.37 1.97 -21.29
N ASP A 85 -19.43 0.85 -22.02
CA ASP A 85 -19.09 0.81 -23.45
C ASP A 85 -20.01 1.71 -24.28
N HIS A 86 -21.31 1.72 -23.97
CA HIS A 86 -22.29 2.56 -24.63
C HIS A 86 -22.03 4.04 -24.37
N ILE A 87 -21.70 4.40 -23.12
CA ILE A 87 -21.37 5.78 -22.73
C ILE A 87 -20.09 6.25 -23.43
N ILE A 88 -19.07 5.40 -23.50
CA ILE A 88 -17.82 5.69 -24.20
C ILE A 88 -18.11 5.96 -25.68
N CYS A 89 -18.83 5.09 -26.36
CA CYS A 89 -19.24 5.22 -27.75
C CYS A 89 -19.97 6.56 -28.02
N LEU A 90 -20.90 6.94 -27.14
CA LEU A 90 -21.62 8.21 -27.29
C LEU A 90 -20.68 9.42 -27.13
N CYS A 91 -19.83 9.43 -26.11
CA CYS A 91 -18.87 10.51 -25.90
C CYS A 91 -17.90 10.65 -27.09
N GLU A 92 -17.40 9.53 -27.61
CA GLU A 92 -16.56 9.52 -28.82
C GLU A 92 -17.30 10.06 -30.06
N LYS A 93 -18.56 9.65 -30.26
CA LYS A 93 -19.41 10.13 -31.36
C LYS A 93 -19.57 11.66 -31.33
N TYR A 94 -19.68 12.26 -30.15
CA TYR A 94 -19.79 13.71 -29.96
C TYR A 94 -18.45 14.41 -29.77
N GLY A 95 -17.33 13.69 -29.83
CA GLY A 95 -15.98 14.24 -29.70
C GLY A 95 -15.67 14.78 -28.30
N VAL A 96 -16.37 14.31 -27.26
CA VAL A 96 -16.20 14.73 -25.88
C VAL A 96 -15.15 13.84 -25.20
N PRO A 97 -13.99 14.39 -24.78
CA PRO A 97 -12.99 13.66 -24.02
C PRO A 97 -13.59 13.14 -22.71
N LEU A 98 -13.23 11.91 -22.32
CA LEU A 98 -13.77 11.30 -21.12
C LEU A 98 -12.67 10.87 -20.14
N ARG A 99 -12.99 10.91 -18.84
CA ARG A 99 -12.20 10.31 -17.76
C ARG A 99 -13.08 9.45 -16.90
N ILE A 100 -12.52 8.36 -16.40
CA ILE A 100 -13.24 7.41 -15.56
C ILE A 100 -12.69 7.48 -14.15
N ILE A 101 -13.59 7.72 -13.18
CA ILE A 101 -13.31 7.52 -11.77
C ILE A 101 -13.75 6.11 -11.40
N PRO A 102 -12.83 5.20 -11.09
CA PRO A 102 -13.19 3.81 -10.85
C PRO A 102 -13.97 3.64 -9.55
N CYS A 103 -14.98 2.76 -9.55
CA CYS A 103 -15.84 2.50 -8.39
C CYS A 103 -15.13 1.86 -7.18
N TYR A 104 -13.89 1.40 -7.33
CA TYR A 104 -13.12 0.81 -6.24
C TYR A 104 -12.40 1.85 -5.36
N GLU A 105 -12.36 3.15 -5.73
CA GLU A 105 -11.74 4.19 -4.91
C GLU A 105 -12.30 4.24 -3.48
N GLU A 106 -13.58 3.99 -3.30
CA GLU A 106 -14.23 3.99 -1.99
C GLU A 106 -13.75 2.86 -1.08
N ARG A 107 -13.27 1.76 -1.67
CA ARG A 107 -12.87 0.54 -0.94
C ARG A 107 -11.36 0.45 -0.72
N ILE A 108 -10.59 1.32 -1.39
CA ILE A 108 -9.14 1.26 -1.37
C ILE A 108 -8.59 2.54 -0.77
N SER A 109 -8.23 2.48 0.53
CA SER A 109 -7.59 3.58 1.26
C SER A 109 -6.10 3.72 0.97
N TYR A 110 -5.55 3.00 -0.01
CA TYR A 110 -4.11 2.97 -0.32
C TYR A 110 -3.82 3.69 -1.64
N GLN A 111 -2.58 4.14 -1.80
CA GLN A 111 -2.11 4.70 -3.07
C GLN A 111 -2.21 3.64 -4.17
N ILE A 112 -2.99 3.96 -5.18
CA ILE A 112 -3.13 3.15 -6.39
C ILE A 112 -1.90 3.40 -7.25
N VAL A 113 -1.24 2.33 -7.65
CA VAL A 113 -0.11 2.37 -8.57
C VAL A 113 -0.50 1.67 -9.85
N THR A 114 -0.45 2.40 -10.95
CA THR A 114 -0.65 1.81 -12.28
C THR A 114 0.66 1.25 -12.79
N SER A 115 0.64 0.01 -13.27
CA SER A 115 1.75 -0.64 -13.94
C SER A 115 1.28 -1.21 -15.27
N LYS A 116 2.21 -1.32 -16.24
CA LYS A 116 1.93 -1.90 -17.54
C LYS A 116 2.73 -3.20 -17.68
N PHE A 117 2.04 -4.27 -18.04
CA PHE A 117 2.66 -5.53 -18.41
C PHE A 117 2.29 -5.82 -19.86
N GLU A 118 3.23 -5.61 -20.78
CA GLU A 118 2.99 -5.58 -22.22
C GLU A 118 1.86 -4.58 -22.55
N ASP A 119 0.75 -5.04 -23.12
CA ASP A 119 -0.42 -4.22 -23.45
C ASP A 119 -1.49 -4.19 -22.36
N ILE A 120 -1.28 -4.91 -21.25
CA ILE A 120 -2.22 -5.00 -20.14
C ILE A 120 -1.89 -3.93 -19.10
N GLN A 121 -2.85 -3.05 -18.82
CA GLN A 121 -2.75 -2.13 -17.71
C GLN A 121 -3.19 -2.82 -16.41
N MET A 122 -2.28 -2.86 -15.43
CA MET A 122 -2.56 -3.42 -14.11
C MET A 122 -2.62 -2.33 -13.07
N ILE A 123 -3.59 -2.47 -12.16
CA ILE A 123 -3.78 -1.58 -11.03
C ILE A 123 -3.30 -2.32 -9.78
N GLY A 124 -2.22 -1.81 -9.17
CA GLY A 124 -1.69 -2.31 -7.91
C GLY A 124 -2.30 -1.55 -6.73
N ILE A 125 -2.87 -2.27 -5.77
CA ILE A 125 -3.48 -1.70 -4.55
C ILE A 125 -2.41 -1.29 -3.54
N ARG A 126 -1.22 -1.86 -3.64
CA ARG A 126 -0.09 -1.58 -2.75
C ARG A 126 1.22 -1.70 -3.51
N ASP A 127 1.91 -0.59 -3.71
CA ASP A 127 3.30 -0.65 -4.16
C ASP A 127 4.23 -0.82 -2.94
N ILE A 128 5.09 -1.81 -3.02
CA ILE A 128 6.17 -1.99 -2.06
C ILE A 128 7.44 -1.49 -2.77
N PRO A 129 7.95 -0.29 -2.43
CA PRO A 129 9.12 0.29 -3.13
C PRO A 129 10.34 -0.63 -3.16
N LEU A 130 10.45 -1.54 -2.17
CA LEU A 130 11.51 -2.55 -2.08
C LEU A 130 11.41 -3.67 -3.13
N ASN A 131 10.28 -3.80 -3.84
CA ASN A 131 10.15 -4.76 -4.94
C ASN A 131 10.81 -4.26 -6.23
N ARG A 132 11.16 -2.98 -6.33
CA ARG A 132 11.95 -2.45 -7.44
C ARG A 132 13.40 -2.95 -7.29
N LEU A 133 13.93 -3.59 -8.31
CA LEU A 133 15.27 -4.20 -8.32
C LEU A 133 16.36 -3.23 -7.83
N TYR A 134 16.31 -1.98 -8.26
CA TYR A 134 17.26 -0.94 -7.85
C TYR A 134 17.22 -0.69 -6.34
N ASN A 135 16.04 -0.49 -5.77
CA ASN A 135 15.89 -0.26 -4.33
C ASN A 135 16.28 -1.48 -3.49
N ALA A 136 15.98 -2.69 -4.00
CA ALA A 136 16.40 -3.94 -3.36
C ALA A 136 17.93 -4.09 -3.36
N PHE A 137 18.60 -3.71 -4.46
CA PHE A 137 20.06 -3.75 -4.56
C PHE A 137 20.72 -2.74 -3.61
N ILE A 138 20.26 -1.48 -3.63
CA ILE A 138 20.78 -0.43 -2.72
C ILE A 138 20.57 -0.85 -1.26
N LYS A 139 19.37 -1.31 -0.92
CA LYS A 139 19.11 -1.80 0.44
C LYS A 139 20.09 -2.91 0.80
N ARG A 140 20.29 -3.89 -0.05
CA ARG A 140 21.18 -5.02 0.22
C ARG A 140 22.64 -4.58 0.42
N PHE A 141 23.09 -3.62 -0.38
CA PHE A 141 24.42 -3.03 -0.23
C PHE A 141 24.60 -2.38 1.14
N PHE A 142 23.67 -1.53 1.55
CA PHE A 142 23.73 -0.89 2.86
C PHE A 142 23.57 -1.89 4.01
N ASP A 143 22.70 -2.88 3.89
CA ASP A 143 22.53 -3.93 4.88
C ASP A 143 23.86 -4.66 5.14
N ILE A 144 24.59 -5.02 4.07
CA ILE A 144 25.90 -5.70 4.17
C ILE A 144 26.96 -4.77 4.77
N LEU A 145 27.02 -3.52 4.32
CA LEU A 145 28.02 -2.55 4.81
C LEU A 145 27.85 -2.28 6.30
N ILE A 146 26.60 -2.03 6.72
CA ILE A 146 26.29 -1.71 8.12
C ILE A 146 26.50 -2.96 8.99
N SER A 147 26.02 -4.13 8.57
CA SER A 147 26.18 -5.36 9.35
C SER A 147 27.65 -5.77 9.49
N LEU A 148 28.45 -5.62 8.43
CA LEU A 148 29.91 -5.91 8.49
C LEU A 148 30.63 -4.94 9.44
N SER A 149 30.32 -3.64 9.36
CA SER A 149 30.90 -2.63 10.25
C SER A 149 30.51 -2.89 11.71
N ALA A 150 29.24 -3.21 11.96
CA ALA A 150 28.76 -3.55 13.29
C ALA A 150 29.44 -4.83 13.83
N LEU A 151 29.62 -5.84 13.00
CA LEU A 151 30.31 -7.09 13.38
C LEU A 151 31.76 -6.82 13.78
N ILE A 152 32.49 -5.99 13.04
CA ILE A 152 33.88 -5.62 13.36
C ILE A 152 33.94 -4.87 14.70
N VAL A 153 33.11 -3.86 14.87
CA VAL A 153 33.10 -3.03 16.08
C VAL A 153 32.66 -3.81 17.32
N LEU A 154 31.66 -4.68 17.18
CA LEU A 154 31.12 -5.46 18.30
C LEU A 154 31.83 -6.80 18.50
N SER A 155 32.77 -7.19 17.62
CA SER A 155 33.49 -8.46 17.73
C SER A 155 34.18 -8.69 19.10
N PRO A 156 34.88 -7.73 19.73
CA PRO A 156 35.47 -7.95 21.04
C PRO A 156 34.41 -8.22 22.12
N LEU A 157 33.29 -7.51 22.08
CA LEU A 157 32.18 -7.72 22.98
C LEU A 157 31.54 -9.10 22.76
N MET A 158 31.30 -9.47 21.50
CA MET A 158 30.74 -10.80 21.15
C MET A 158 31.65 -11.93 21.58
N LEU A 159 32.99 -11.75 21.53
CA LEU A 159 33.96 -12.72 22.00
C LEU A 159 33.85 -12.91 23.52
N VAL A 160 33.78 -11.83 24.30
CA VAL A 160 33.59 -11.89 25.75
C VAL A 160 32.30 -12.63 26.11
N ILE A 161 31.19 -12.31 25.41
CA ILE A 161 29.90 -12.98 25.62
C ILE A 161 30.01 -14.46 25.25
N ALA A 162 30.64 -14.80 24.13
CA ALA A 162 30.83 -16.18 23.70
C ALA A 162 31.59 -17.01 24.73
N ILE A 163 32.67 -16.46 25.33
CA ILE A 163 33.42 -17.08 26.41
C ILE A 163 32.52 -17.25 27.66
N GLY A 164 31.79 -16.21 28.05
CA GLY A 164 30.87 -16.26 29.19
C GLY A 164 29.77 -17.32 29.02
N VAL A 165 29.17 -17.41 27.84
CA VAL A 165 28.18 -18.44 27.48
C VAL A 165 28.83 -19.84 27.59
N ARG A 166 30.02 -20.00 26.98
CA ARG A 166 30.70 -21.30 26.99
C ARG A 166 31.01 -21.81 28.39
N ILE A 167 31.43 -20.93 29.28
CA ILE A 167 31.71 -21.27 30.70
C ILE A 167 30.42 -21.59 31.46
N SER A 168 29.37 -20.80 31.23
CA SER A 168 28.10 -20.89 31.97
C SER A 168 27.23 -22.07 31.55
N THR A 169 27.13 -22.35 30.26
CA THR A 169 26.26 -23.43 29.73
C THR A 169 26.99 -24.76 29.54
N ARG A 170 28.31 -24.74 29.36
CA ARG A 170 29.16 -25.89 28.99
C ARG A 170 28.77 -26.56 27.67
N ASP A 171 28.00 -25.88 26.83
CA ASP A 171 27.39 -26.35 25.59
C ASP A 171 27.78 -25.44 24.43
N THR A 172 27.10 -25.58 23.27
CA THR A 172 27.33 -24.74 22.09
C THR A 172 27.03 -23.27 22.37
N ILE A 173 27.83 -22.36 21.80
CA ILE A 173 27.74 -20.92 22.04
C ILE A 173 26.47 -20.34 21.41
N PHE A 174 26.11 -20.84 20.24
CA PHE A 174 24.97 -20.35 19.48
C PHE A 174 23.78 -21.30 19.57
N PHE A 175 22.61 -20.70 19.60
CA PHE A 175 21.34 -21.38 19.46
C PHE A 175 20.69 -20.92 18.14
N ALA A 176 20.23 -21.86 17.32
CA ALA A 176 19.59 -21.61 16.05
C ALA A 176 18.09 -21.90 16.16
N GLN A 177 17.26 -20.87 16.05
CA GLN A 177 15.80 -20.99 16.03
C GLN A 177 15.25 -20.86 14.62
N THR A 178 14.41 -21.81 14.19
CA THR A 178 13.73 -21.70 12.89
C THR A 178 12.58 -20.70 13.01
N ARG A 179 12.57 -19.69 12.13
CA ARG A 179 11.54 -18.68 12.01
C ARG A 179 11.01 -18.62 10.58
N ILE A 180 9.79 -18.14 10.41
CA ILE A 180 9.18 -17.94 9.09
C ILE A 180 9.51 -16.52 8.62
N GLY A 181 10.19 -16.41 7.49
CA GLY A 181 10.59 -15.16 6.87
C GLY A 181 9.70 -14.73 5.69
N LYS A 182 10.26 -13.89 4.85
CA LYS A 182 9.58 -13.38 3.64
C LYS A 182 9.14 -14.55 2.75
N ASN A 183 7.95 -14.45 2.18
CA ASN A 183 7.33 -15.47 1.31
C ASN A 183 7.13 -16.83 2.00
N LYS A 184 6.91 -16.82 3.33
CA LYS A 184 6.71 -18.03 4.15
C LYS A 184 7.89 -19.03 4.11
N LYS A 185 9.08 -18.59 3.69
CA LYS A 185 10.27 -19.43 3.67
C LYS A 185 10.88 -19.49 5.08
N PRO A 186 11.13 -20.68 5.62
CA PRO A 186 11.78 -20.82 6.91
C PRO A 186 13.26 -20.41 6.82
N PHE A 187 13.76 -19.74 7.85
CA PHE A 187 15.17 -19.41 8.00
C PHE A 187 15.62 -19.64 9.43
N LYS A 188 16.92 -19.88 9.64
CA LYS A 188 17.51 -20.07 10.95
C LYS A 188 18.00 -18.73 11.50
N MET A 189 17.43 -18.32 12.64
CA MET A 189 17.82 -17.15 13.40
C MET A 189 18.83 -17.57 14.48
N LEU A 190 20.00 -16.94 14.48
CA LEU A 190 21.07 -17.27 15.43
C LEU A 190 20.97 -16.34 16.65
N LYS A 191 21.14 -16.92 17.84
CA LYS A 191 21.25 -16.20 19.13
C LYS A 191 22.36 -16.79 19.96
N PHE A 192 22.90 -16.02 20.92
CA PHE A 192 23.70 -16.61 21.96
C PHE A 192 22.85 -17.51 22.85
N ARG A 193 23.39 -18.67 23.23
CA ARG A 193 22.69 -19.62 24.10
C ARG A 193 22.60 -19.07 25.53
N SER A 194 21.42 -18.94 26.05
CA SER A 194 21.15 -18.42 27.41
C SER A 194 20.66 -19.48 28.40
N MET A 195 20.46 -20.72 27.91
CA MET A 195 19.95 -21.85 28.70
C MET A 195 20.78 -23.10 28.45
N ARG A 196 20.77 -24.03 29.40
CA ARG A 196 21.37 -25.37 29.23
C ARG A 196 20.46 -26.23 28.37
N THR A 197 21.04 -27.19 27.65
CA THR A 197 20.30 -28.21 26.93
C THR A 197 19.69 -29.20 27.86
N ASN A 198 18.47 -29.66 27.63
CA ASN A 198 17.86 -30.82 28.27
C ASN A 198 17.78 -31.94 27.25
N ASP A 199 17.87 -33.18 27.71
CA ASP A 199 17.68 -34.38 26.88
C ASP A 199 16.20 -34.62 26.50
N GLU A 200 15.27 -33.84 27.06
CA GLU A 200 13.85 -33.84 26.67
C GLU A 200 13.61 -32.82 25.56
N GLU A 201 12.97 -33.29 24.50
CA GLU A 201 12.72 -32.57 23.26
C GLU A 201 12.17 -31.14 23.43
N ASP A 202 12.66 -30.24 22.61
CA ASP A 202 12.54 -28.80 22.43
C ASP A 202 11.13 -28.16 22.43
N SER A 203 10.11 -28.75 23.02
CA SER A 203 8.71 -28.29 22.88
C SER A 203 8.14 -27.46 24.02
N ALA A 204 8.85 -27.28 25.12
CA ALA A 204 8.34 -26.53 26.26
C ALA A 204 8.61 -25.02 26.14
N TRP A 205 7.55 -24.22 26.20
CA TRP A 205 7.64 -22.77 26.35
C TRP A 205 8.42 -22.40 27.60
N SER A 206 9.46 -21.56 27.46
CA SER A 206 10.26 -21.14 28.60
C SER A 206 9.45 -20.20 29.50
N THR A 207 9.23 -20.60 30.75
CA THR A 207 8.65 -19.75 31.80
C THR A 207 9.72 -18.90 32.50
N ASN A 208 9.29 -17.93 33.31
CA ASN A 208 10.23 -17.05 34.00
C ASN A 208 11.04 -17.79 35.12
N GLU A 209 10.60 -18.95 35.54
CA GLU A 209 11.20 -19.78 36.61
C GLU A 209 11.81 -21.09 36.10
N ASP A 210 12.34 -21.07 34.84
CA ASP A 210 12.93 -22.25 34.22
C ASP A 210 14.33 -22.52 34.75
N ASP A 211 14.53 -23.67 35.43
CA ASP A 211 15.79 -24.11 36.07
C ASP A 211 16.96 -24.26 35.06
N ARG A 212 16.68 -24.29 33.79
CA ARG A 212 17.69 -24.31 32.72
C ARG A 212 18.39 -22.96 32.53
N ARG A 213 17.87 -21.89 33.12
CA ARG A 213 18.45 -20.55 32.98
C ARG A 213 19.74 -20.44 33.77
N THR A 214 20.81 -20.09 33.10
CA THR A 214 22.05 -19.72 33.77
C THR A 214 21.99 -18.27 34.23
N PHE A 215 22.70 -17.93 35.31
CA PHE A 215 22.78 -16.55 35.80
C PHE A 215 23.28 -15.61 34.68
N PHE A 216 24.33 -16.02 33.98
CA PHE A 216 24.87 -15.25 32.85
C PHE A 216 23.88 -15.16 31.67
N GLY A 217 23.18 -16.26 31.36
CA GLY A 217 22.13 -16.30 30.38
C GLY A 217 20.97 -15.36 30.68
N ALA A 218 20.55 -15.27 31.96
CA ALA A 218 19.54 -14.32 32.40
C ALA A 218 20.00 -12.84 32.17
N LEU A 219 21.25 -12.55 32.47
CA LEU A 219 21.84 -11.21 32.28
C LEU A 219 21.86 -10.79 30.82
N ILE A 220 22.40 -11.63 29.89
CA ILE A 220 22.48 -11.31 28.48
C ILE A 220 21.08 -11.17 27.84
N ARG A 221 20.09 -11.94 28.31
CA ARG A 221 18.70 -11.86 27.86
C ARG A 221 18.01 -10.59 28.35
N LYS A 222 18.25 -10.19 29.62
CA LYS A 222 17.72 -8.93 30.16
C LYS A 222 18.20 -7.71 29.41
N LEU A 223 19.40 -7.76 28.87
CA LEU A 223 20.03 -6.69 28.09
C LEU A 223 19.77 -6.86 26.57
N SER A 224 19.07 -7.90 26.14
CA SER A 224 18.87 -8.28 24.72
C SER A 224 20.17 -8.46 23.93
N ILE A 225 21.28 -8.73 24.63
CA ILE A 225 22.61 -8.92 24.03
C ILE A 225 22.71 -10.32 23.37
N ASP A 226 21.87 -11.26 23.80
CA ASP A 226 21.75 -12.58 23.19
C ASP A 226 21.32 -12.52 21.72
N GLU A 227 20.74 -11.42 21.28
CA GLU A 227 20.30 -11.22 19.90
C GLU A 227 21.34 -10.54 18.99
N LEU A 228 22.52 -10.17 19.51
CA LEU A 228 23.58 -9.51 18.70
C LEU A 228 24.02 -10.30 17.44
N PRO A 229 23.98 -11.64 17.38
CA PRO A 229 24.33 -12.37 16.17
C PRO A 229 23.29 -12.30 15.05
N GLN A 230 22.13 -11.71 15.28
CA GLN A 230 21.06 -11.52 14.29
C GLN A 230 21.34 -10.30 13.41
#